data_f5c7a90815bb34e634fd619f263b297c
#
_entry.id   f5c7a90815bb34e634fd619f263b297c
#
_cell.length_a   1.000
_cell.length_b   1.000
_cell.length_c   1.000
_cell.angle_alpha   90.00
_cell.angle_beta   90.00
_cell.angle_gamma   90.00
#
_symmetry.space_group_name_H-M   'P 1'
#
loop_
_entity.id
_entity.type
_entity.pdbx_description
1 polymer ?
#
loop_
_entity_poly.entity_id
_entity_poly.type
_entity_poly.pdbx_seq_one_letter_code
_entity_poly.pdbx_strand_id
1 'polypeptide(L)'
;MNKKILFLINGLGLGNSTRCYAIIERLKKLNNSIYIVTSGNGKWFFEEKKEIENLYFNDSIHYGATNQKINIRKTLLNIPNIILTIKKNSENLIKIINDIKPDVIVTDSVYTFPKIKKFDIPIIALNNADLTVDYFRNLKKKPRSIYGQYYFIEQLDYLYHKIMPEVVISPCFLSNDIKNISKFKKIKRVGPIVRLGIKKRQKKENKRGAIMLSGSNFGVEINLKDNNQKFELDIIGRNKPDKWINKKGVHFHGKIKNNIELLNNIDFCVVNGGYSALSELYWAKIPMIVVPVPNHAEQWTNAKQIELSGTGIISDKDNYEKKITELNKDFKKFEDNYDKNVIDDNGADDAASIIVNI
;
A
#
# COMPACT_ATOMS: atom_id res chain seq x y z
N MET A 1 17.83 20.67 -11.57
CA MET A 1 17.16 21.80 -10.89
C MET A 1 16.57 21.30 -9.57
N ASN A 2 16.69 22.07 -8.50
CA ASN A 2 16.05 21.75 -7.21
C ASN A 2 14.57 22.11 -7.29
N LYS A 3 13.67 21.11 -7.30
CA LYS A 3 12.21 21.32 -7.35
C LYS A 3 11.60 21.31 -5.95
N LYS A 4 10.58 22.15 -5.75
CA LYS A 4 9.68 22.09 -4.60
C LYS A 4 8.55 21.11 -4.91
N ILE A 5 8.50 19.98 -4.23
CA ILE A 5 7.54 18.91 -4.49
C ILE A 5 6.60 18.79 -3.30
N LEU A 6 5.29 18.96 -3.55
CA LEU A 6 4.24 18.85 -2.54
C LEU A 6 3.55 17.49 -2.65
N PHE A 7 3.73 16.65 -1.64
CA PHE A 7 3.03 15.37 -1.52
C PHE A 7 1.71 15.53 -0.75
N LEU A 8 0.63 15.02 -1.32
CA LEU A 8 -0.68 14.88 -0.69
C LEU A 8 -0.91 13.39 -0.40
N ILE A 9 -0.83 12.99 0.87
CA ILE A 9 -0.80 11.58 1.26
C ILE A 9 -1.97 11.23 2.17
N ASN A 10 -2.78 10.26 1.78
CA ASN A 10 -3.84 9.75 2.64
C ASN A 10 -3.25 8.95 3.81
N GLY A 11 -3.57 9.36 5.03
CA GLY A 11 -3.06 8.76 6.26
C GLY A 11 -3.99 7.75 6.94
N LEU A 12 -4.99 7.19 6.25
CA LEU A 12 -5.86 6.15 6.84
C LEU A 12 -5.09 4.93 7.30
N GLY A 13 -4.15 4.46 6.48
CA GLY A 13 -3.22 3.39 6.76
C GLY A 13 -1.77 3.85 6.61
N LEU A 14 -0.81 2.97 6.85
CA LEU A 14 0.62 3.27 6.65
C LEU A 14 1.09 3.00 5.21
N GLY A 15 0.32 2.28 4.40
CA GLY A 15 0.74 1.86 3.06
C GLY A 15 1.09 3.04 2.15
N ASN A 16 0.22 4.06 2.08
CA ASN A 16 0.48 5.24 1.25
C ASN A 16 1.69 6.03 1.77
N SER A 17 1.82 6.16 3.10
CA SER A 17 2.96 6.83 3.71
C SER A 17 4.29 6.13 3.42
N THR A 18 4.35 4.80 3.54
CA THR A 18 5.56 4.02 3.24
C THR A 18 5.93 4.07 1.76
N ARG A 19 4.94 3.97 0.87
CA ARG A 19 5.13 4.06 -0.58
C ARG A 19 5.65 5.44 -1.01
N CYS A 20 5.00 6.50 -0.55
CA CYS A 20 5.46 7.86 -0.82
C CYS A 20 6.85 8.10 -0.24
N TYR A 21 7.13 7.63 0.97
CA TYR A 21 8.44 7.80 1.60
C TYR A 21 9.55 7.11 0.80
N ALA A 22 9.29 5.95 0.23
CA ALA A 22 10.24 5.28 -0.66
C ALA A 22 10.66 6.17 -1.85
N ILE A 23 9.74 6.94 -2.42
CA ILE A 23 10.02 7.89 -3.51
C ILE A 23 10.70 9.15 -2.95
N ILE A 24 10.27 9.66 -1.81
CA ILE A 24 10.84 10.85 -1.15
C ILE A 24 12.32 10.66 -0.86
N GLU A 25 12.74 9.49 -0.36
CA GLU A 25 14.14 9.16 -0.14
C GLU A 25 15.01 9.32 -1.41
N ARG A 26 14.47 8.98 -2.61
CA ARG A 26 15.14 9.17 -3.90
C ARG A 26 15.17 10.63 -4.32
N LEU A 27 14.04 11.32 -4.20
CA LEU A 27 13.94 12.74 -4.55
C LEU A 27 14.86 13.61 -3.71
N LYS A 28 15.05 13.31 -2.42
CA LYS A 28 16.02 14.01 -1.56
C LYS A 28 17.45 13.78 -1.99
N LYS A 29 17.83 12.58 -2.45
CA LYS A 29 19.15 12.33 -3.04
C LYS A 29 19.41 13.15 -4.30
N LEU A 30 18.35 13.57 -4.98
CA LEU A 30 18.38 14.47 -6.15
C LEU A 30 18.26 15.95 -5.75
N ASN A 31 18.46 16.28 -4.47
CA ASN A 31 18.43 17.65 -3.91
C ASN A 31 17.10 18.39 -4.07
N ASN A 32 15.95 17.71 -4.10
CA ASN A 32 14.64 18.35 -4.14
C ASN A 32 14.13 18.72 -2.73
N SER A 33 13.32 19.78 -2.65
CA SER A 33 12.66 20.22 -1.41
C SER A 33 11.29 19.55 -1.29
N ILE A 34 11.05 18.83 -0.19
CA ILE A 34 9.87 18.01 0.01
C ILE A 34 8.95 18.60 1.07
N TYR A 35 7.69 18.80 0.68
CA TYR A 35 6.60 19.26 1.53
C TYR A 35 5.51 18.20 1.56
N ILE A 36 4.86 17.97 2.70
CA ILE A 36 3.83 16.93 2.84
C ILE A 36 2.57 17.52 3.47
N VAL A 37 1.43 17.21 2.89
CA VAL A 37 0.11 17.32 3.51
C VAL A 37 -0.42 15.93 3.76
N THR A 38 -0.72 15.57 5.00
CA THR A 38 -1.24 14.25 5.36
C THR A 38 -2.30 14.32 6.45
N SER A 39 -2.83 13.16 6.85
CA SER A 39 -3.84 13.03 7.91
C SER A 39 -3.58 11.76 8.75
N GLY A 40 -4.25 11.64 9.89
CA GLY A 40 -4.29 10.41 10.67
C GLY A 40 -2.92 9.75 10.95
N ASN A 41 -2.77 8.49 10.55
CA ASN A 41 -1.52 7.73 10.74
C ASN A 41 -0.33 8.28 9.96
N GLY A 42 -0.56 9.04 8.90
CA GLY A 42 0.51 9.70 8.15
C GLY A 42 1.25 10.72 9.00
N LYS A 43 0.53 11.48 9.86
CA LYS A 43 1.15 12.37 10.84
C LYS A 43 2.17 11.61 11.67
N TRP A 44 1.75 10.58 12.37
CA TRP A 44 2.62 9.75 13.21
C TRP A 44 3.81 9.16 12.46
N PHE A 45 3.63 8.79 11.17
CA PHE A 45 4.70 8.22 10.35
C PHE A 45 5.77 9.26 9.98
N PHE A 46 5.37 10.48 9.60
CA PHE A 46 6.26 11.50 9.06
C PHE A 46 6.86 12.45 10.09
N GLU A 47 6.32 12.53 11.30
CA GLU A 47 6.71 13.48 12.35
C GLU A 47 8.24 13.55 12.66
N GLU A 48 8.96 12.44 12.50
CA GLU A 48 10.37 12.30 12.81
C GLU A 48 11.27 12.23 11.57
N LYS A 49 10.70 12.44 10.37
CA LYS A 49 11.44 12.32 9.11
C LYS A 49 12.14 13.62 8.77
N LYS A 50 13.49 13.62 8.87
CA LYS A 50 14.35 14.80 8.63
C LYS A 50 14.42 15.22 7.16
N GLU A 51 13.99 14.36 6.24
CA GLU A 51 13.97 14.59 4.80
C GLU A 51 12.88 15.56 4.35
N ILE A 52 11.98 15.96 5.26
CA ILE A 52 10.79 16.75 4.95
C ILE A 52 11.01 18.19 5.42
N GLU A 53 10.83 19.18 4.53
CA GLU A 53 10.96 20.61 4.87
C GLU A 53 9.84 21.06 5.80
N ASN A 54 8.58 20.71 5.46
CA ASN A 54 7.41 21.01 6.27
C ASN A 54 6.36 19.92 6.17
N LEU A 55 5.69 19.67 7.30
CA LEU A 55 4.60 18.71 7.44
C LEU A 55 3.31 19.44 7.82
N TYR A 56 2.33 19.42 6.93
CA TYR A 56 1.02 20.01 7.11
C TYR A 56 -0.04 18.93 7.34
N PHE A 57 -1.16 19.32 7.96
CA PHE A 57 -2.21 18.37 8.32
C PHE A 57 -3.56 18.77 7.74
N ASN A 58 -4.26 17.76 7.23
CA ASN A 58 -5.66 17.82 6.83
C ASN A 58 -6.49 16.87 7.69
N ASP A 59 -7.80 17.12 7.73
CA ASP A 59 -8.73 16.23 8.42
C ASP A 59 -8.84 14.90 7.65
N SER A 60 -8.90 13.79 8.39
CA SER A 60 -9.10 12.47 7.79
C SER A 60 -10.51 12.30 7.25
N ILE A 61 -10.64 11.73 6.06
CA ILE A 61 -11.95 11.30 5.53
C ILE A 61 -12.26 9.93 6.13
N HIS A 62 -13.38 9.82 6.82
CA HIS A 62 -13.83 8.58 7.45
C HIS A 62 -14.89 7.88 6.59
N TYR A 63 -14.56 6.68 6.10
CA TYR A 63 -15.52 5.77 5.48
C TYR A 63 -16.34 5.05 6.55
N GLY A 64 -17.59 4.72 6.24
CA GLY A 64 -18.43 3.93 7.15
C GLY A 64 -17.87 2.54 7.37
N ALA A 65 -17.67 2.16 8.64
CA ALA A 65 -17.21 0.84 9.02
C ALA A 65 -18.19 0.18 10.00
N THR A 66 -18.29 -1.14 9.94
CA THR A 66 -19.00 -1.97 10.92
C THR A 66 -18.20 -3.25 11.11
N ASN A 67 -17.84 -3.57 12.36
CA ASN A 67 -17.07 -4.77 12.71
C ASN A 67 -15.83 -4.97 11.82
N GLN A 68 -15.03 -3.90 11.67
CA GLN A 68 -13.80 -3.87 10.85
C GLN A 68 -14.00 -4.15 9.34
N LYS A 69 -15.23 -4.07 8.83
CA LYS A 69 -15.58 -4.22 7.41
C LYS A 69 -16.09 -2.89 6.86
N ILE A 70 -15.82 -2.63 5.59
CA ILE A 70 -16.41 -1.47 4.89
C ILE A 70 -17.91 -1.66 4.82
N ASN A 71 -18.65 -0.64 5.25
CA ASN A 71 -20.11 -0.59 5.18
C ASN A 71 -20.55 0.53 4.24
N ILE A 72 -20.98 0.15 3.05
CA ILE A 72 -21.38 1.09 2.00
C ILE A 72 -22.55 1.97 2.45
N ARG A 73 -23.57 1.42 3.13
CA ARG A 73 -24.72 2.20 3.61
C ARG A 73 -24.29 3.31 4.58
N LYS A 74 -23.43 2.98 5.54
CA LYS A 74 -22.87 3.98 6.48
C LYS A 74 -21.99 5.00 5.77
N THR A 75 -21.26 4.60 4.75
CA THR A 75 -20.47 5.52 3.93
C THR A 75 -21.38 6.49 3.17
N LEU A 76 -22.45 5.99 2.55
CA LEU A 76 -23.44 6.83 1.85
C LEU A 76 -24.12 7.83 2.79
N LEU A 77 -24.51 7.42 3.99
CA LEU A 77 -25.10 8.31 5.00
C LEU A 77 -24.09 9.38 5.48
N ASN A 78 -22.79 9.14 5.39
CA ASN A 78 -21.76 10.08 5.78
C ASN A 78 -21.29 11.02 4.66
N ILE A 79 -21.85 10.91 3.45
CA ILE A 79 -21.47 11.74 2.30
C ILE A 79 -21.47 13.24 2.59
N PRO A 80 -22.48 13.83 3.28
CA PRO A 80 -22.45 15.27 3.57
C PRO A 80 -21.21 15.68 4.38
N ASN A 81 -20.84 14.91 5.41
CA ASN A 81 -19.64 15.17 6.21
C ASN A 81 -18.36 14.99 5.40
N ILE A 82 -18.31 13.99 4.53
CA ILE A 82 -17.18 13.77 3.61
C ILE A 82 -17.01 15.00 2.72
N ILE A 83 -18.08 15.52 2.12
CA ILE A 83 -18.03 16.70 1.25
C ILE A 83 -17.56 17.94 2.02
N LEU A 84 -18.05 18.16 3.24
CA LEU A 84 -17.60 19.27 4.08
C LEU A 84 -16.11 19.17 4.43
N THR A 85 -15.65 17.98 4.80
CA THR A 85 -14.24 17.70 5.08
C THR A 85 -13.35 17.97 3.84
N ILE A 86 -13.78 17.50 2.68
CA ILE A 86 -13.04 17.73 1.43
C ILE A 86 -13.01 19.23 1.10
N LYS A 87 -14.10 19.98 1.31
CA LYS A 87 -14.12 21.43 1.09
C LYS A 87 -13.11 22.14 1.99
N LYS A 88 -13.16 21.89 3.31
CA LYS A 88 -12.23 22.43 4.30
C LYS A 88 -10.77 22.11 3.96
N ASN A 89 -10.49 20.85 3.66
CA ASN A 89 -9.16 20.38 3.26
C ASN A 89 -8.67 21.09 1.98
N SER A 90 -9.56 21.34 1.02
CA SER A 90 -9.23 22.06 -0.21
C SER A 90 -8.90 23.53 0.03
N GLU A 91 -9.59 24.19 0.95
CA GLU A 91 -9.31 25.59 1.35
C GLU A 91 -7.96 25.69 2.06
N ASN A 92 -7.63 24.74 2.94
CA ASN A 92 -6.32 24.65 3.59
C ASN A 92 -5.21 24.41 2.57
N LEU A 93 -5.43 23.50 1.63
CA LEU A 93 -4.45 23.17 0.59
C LEU A 93 -4.16 24.38 -0.32
N ILE A 94 -5.16 25.19 -0.65
CA ILE A 94 -4.96 26.42 -1.42
C ILE A 94 -4.02 27.38 -0.70
N LYS A 95 -4.14 27.56 0.61
CA LYS A 95 -3.21 28.39 1.41
C LYS A 95 -1.80 27.84 1.33
N ILE A 96 -1.63 26.53 1.56
CA ILE A 96 -0.33 25.84 1.51
C ILE A 96 0.33 25.99 0.14
N ILE A 97 -0.42 25.86 -0.96
CA ILE A 97 0.10 26.03 -2.32
C ILE A 97 0.57 27.46 -2.56
N ASN A 98 -0.18 28.46 -2.10
CA ASN A 98 0.23 29.86 -2.22
C ASN A 98 1.52 30.18 -1.45
N ASP A 99 1.70 29.58 -0.28
CA ASP A 99 2.89 29.78 0.56
C ASP A 99 4.13 29.09 -0.01
N ILE A 100 3.99 27.83 -0.41
CA ILE A 100 5.11 26.99 -0.89
C ILE A 100 5.45 27.33 -2.34
N LYS A 101 4.44 27.55 -3.18
CA LYS A 101 4.53 27.62 -4.64
C LYS A 101 5.29 26.40 -5.20
N PRO A 102 4.71 25.18 -5.06
CA PRO A 102 5.36 23.95 -5.49
C PRO A 102 5.45 23.89 -7.02
N ASP A 103 6.51 23.28 -7.54
CA ASP A 103 6.70 23.02 -8.97
C ASP A 103 5.89 21.81 -9.43
N VAL A 104 5.60 20.86 -8.53
CA VAL A 104 4.86 19.61 -8.80
C VAL A 104 4.06 19.22 -7.56
N ILE A 105 2.84 18.72 -7.78
CA ILE A 105 2.01 18.09 -6.75
C ILE A 105 1.95 16.59 -7.01
N VAL A 106 2.30 15.78 -6.01
CA VAL A 106 2.18 14.32 -6.04
C VAL A 106 1.06 13.91 -5.09
N THR A 107 0.05 13.20 -5.58
CA THR A 107 -1.08 12.74 -4.76
C THR A 107 -1.12 11.22 -4.64
N ASP A 108 -1.39 10.71 -3.45
CA ASP A 108 -1.60 9.30 -3.15
C ASP A 108 -2.88 9.13 -2.35
N SER A 109 -3.94 8.68 -3.03
CA SER A 109 -5.29 8.50 -2.48
C SER A 109 -5.88 9.74 -1.78
N VAL A 110 -5.46 10.93 -2.20
CA VAL A 110 -6.07 12.20 -1.81
C VAL A 110 -6.76 12.80 -3.03
N TYR A 111 -8.08 12.89 -2.93
CA TYR A 111 -8.91 13.43 -4.01
C TYR A 111 -8.98 14.94 -3.88
N THR A 112 -8.47 15.64 -4.90
CA THR A 112 -8.50 17.09 -4.96
C THR A 112 -9.59 17.57 -5.91
N PHE A 113 -10.16 18.73 -5.62
CA PHE A 113 -11.16 19.32 -6.50
C PHE A 113 -10.51 20.14 -7.63
N PRO A 114 -11.28 20.41 -8.71
CA PRO A 114 -10.82 21.19 -9.86
C PRO A 114 -10.22 22.56 -9.51
N LYS A 115 -10.54 23.12 -8.34
CA LYS A 115 -9.97 24.39 -7.84
C LYS A 115 -8.44 24.41 -7.79
N ILE A 116 -7.78 23.25 -7.66
CA ILE A 116 -6.31 23.19 -7.66
C ILE A 116 -5.74 23.36 -9.08
N LYS A 117 -6.47 22.97 -10.11
CA LYS A 117 -6.04 23.17 -11.51
C LYS A 117 -5.84 24.63 -11.92
N LYS A 118 -6.45 25.57 -11.19
CA LYS A 118 -6.26 27.02 -11.45
C LYS A 118 -4.82 27.50 -11.20
N PHE A 119 -4.00 26.71 -10.49
CA PHE A 119 -2.59 27.06 -10.21
C PHE A 119 -1.65 26.66 -11.34
N ASP A 120 -2.12 25.93 -12.34
CA ASP A 120 -1.32 25.43 -13.47
C ASP A 120 -0.06 24.64 -13.04
N ILE A 121 -0.18 23.92 -11.90
CA ILE A 121 0.87 23.08 -11.34
C ILE A 121 0.59 21.63 -11.75
N PRO A 122 1.57 20.92 -12.35
CA PRO A 122 1.40 19.52 -12.73
C PRO A 122 1.01 18.64 -11.54
N ILE A 123 -0.02 17.80 -11.71
CA ILE A 123 -0.50 16.86 -10.71
C ILE A 123 -0.15 15.43 -11.16
N ILE A 124 0.65 14.74 -10.36
CA ILE A 124 1.03 13.34 -10.56
C ILE A 124 0.31 12.50 -9.52
N ALA A 125 -0.39 11.44 -9.92
CA ALA A 125 -0.99 10.51 -8.99
C ALA A 125 -0.19 9.21 -8.87
N LEU A 126 -0.05 8.71 -7.65
CA LEU A 126 0.40 7.35 -7.36
C LEU A 126 -0.84 6.49 -7.17
N ASN A 127 -1.15 5.63 -8.14
CA ASN A 127 -2.36 4.83 -8.08
C ASN A 127 -2.30 3.64 -9.03
N ASN A 128 -2.87 2.49 -8.62
CA ASN A 128 -2.94 1.26 -9.39
C ASN A 128 -4.39 0.84 -9.74
N ALA A 129 -5.33 1.78 -9.75
CA ALA A 129 -6.75 1.49 -10.06
C ALA A 129 -6.94 0.94 -11.47
N ASP A 130 -6.08 1.32 -12.43
CA ASP A 130 -6.10 0.78 -13.79
C ASP A 130 -5.87 -0.73 -13.80
N LEU A 131 -4.89 -1.23 -13.03
CA LEU A 131 -4.64 -2.65 -12.88
C LEU A 131 -5.74 -3.35 -12.08
N THR A 132 -6.20 -2.73 -10.98
CA THR A 132 -7.30 -3.26 -10.17
C THR A 132 -8.54 -3.50 -11.02
N VAL A 133 -8.91 -2.53 -11.87
CA VAL A 133 -10.06 -2.62 -12.76
C VAL A 133 -9.83 -3.67 -13.84
N ASP A 134 -8.65 -3.71 -14.45
CA ASP A 134 -8.33 -4.66 -15.51
C ASP A 134 -8.35 -6.11 -14.99
N TYR A 135 -7.64 -6.38 -13.90
CA TYR A 135 -7.65 -7.70 -13.25
C TYR A 135 -9.05 -8.10 -12.81
N PHE A 136 -9.81 -7.19 -12.17
CA PHE A 136 -11.17 -7.52 -11.76
C PHE A 136 -12.06 -7.91 -12.94
N ARG A 137 -11.95 -7.25 -14.09
CA ARG A 137 -12.73 -7.59 -15.29
C ARG A 137 -12.38 -8.96 -15.85
N ASN A 138 -11.10 -9.30 -15.88
CA ASN A 138 -10.59 -10.49 -16.55
C ASN A 138 -10.65 -11.77 -15.70
N LEU A 139 -10.68 -11.66 -14.38
CA LEU A 139 -10.76 -12.82 -13.48
C LEU A 139 -12.16 -13.46 -13.53
N LYS A 140 -12.19 -14.80 -13.73
CA LYS A 140 -13.47 -15.53 -13.93
C LYS A 140 -14.28 -15.73 -12.64
N LYS A 141 -13.63 -16.07 -11.53
CA LYS A 141 -14.29 -16.38 -10.25
C LYS A 141 -14.05 -15.27 -9.25
N LYS A 142 -15.08 -14.50 -8.91
CA LYS A 142 -15.05 -13.36 -7.99
C LYS A 142 -16.07 -13.54 -6.86
N PRO A 143 -15.72 -13.24 -5.59
CA PRO A 143 -16.70 -13.24 -4.50
C PRO A 143 -17.78 -12.19 -4.74
N ARG A 144 -19.05 -12.56 -4.52
CA ARG A 144 -20.17 -11.60 -4.71
C ARG A 144 -20.05 -10.38 -3.79
N SER A 145 -19.46 -10.55 -2.62
CA SER A 145 -19.31 -9.50 -1.58
C SER A 145 -18.44 -8.31 -1.98
N ILE A 146 -17.55 -8.46 -2.98
CA ILE A 146 -16.64 -7.38 -3.40
C ILE A 146 -17.20 -6.51 -4.53
N TYR A 147 -18.31 -6.93 -5.19
CA TYR A 147 -18.86 -6.18 -6.33
C TYR A 147 -19.32 -4.77 -5.97
N GLY A 148 -19.94 -4.60 -4.79
CA GLY A 148 -20.38 -3.27 -4.36
C GLY A 148 -19.20 -2.30 -4.21
N GLN A 149 -18.12 -2.71 -3.54
CA GLN A 149 -16.93 -1.89 -3.38
C GLN A 149 -16.24 -1.63 -4.74
N TYR A 150 -16.18 -2.63 -5.61
CA TYR A 150 -15.63 -2.47 -6.95
C TYR A 150 -16.37 -1.40 -7.78
N TYR A 151 -17.71 -1.46 -7.85
CA TYR A 151 -18.47 -0.52 -8.69
C TYR A 151 -18.54 0.89 -8.10
N PHE A 152 -18.65 1.02 -6.78
CA PHE A 152 -18.86 2.32 -6.13
C PHE A 152 -17.56 3.00 -5.67
N ILE A 153 -16.46 2.27 -5.58
CA ILE A 153 -15.19 2.82 -5.14
C ILE A 153 -14.13 2.69 -6.23
N GLU A 154 -13.77 1.46 -6.65
CA GLU A 154 -12.65 1.25 -7.58
C GLU A 154 -12.90 1.83 -8.97
N GLN A 155 -14.12 1.75 -9.49
CA GLN A 155 -14.47 2.34 -10.79
C GLN A 155 -14.46 3.87 -10.72
N LEU A 156 -14.91 4.48 -9.63
CA LEU A 156 -14.88 5.93 -9.44
C LEU A 156 -13.45 6.42 -9.25
N ASP A 157 -12.64 5.67 -8.49
CA ASP A 157 -11.22 5.95 -8.33
C ASP A 157 -10.48 5.91 -9.66
N TYR A 158 -10.70 4.86 -10.46
CA TYR A 158 -10.15 4.74 -11.80
C TYR A 158 -10.57 5.91 -12.70
N LEU A 159 -11.86 6.30 -12.67
CA LEU A 159 -12.36 7.42 -13.47
C LEU A 159 -11.73 8.74 -13.04
N TYR A 160 -11.59 8.99 -11.74
CA TYR A 160 -10.91 10.16 -11.21
C TYR A 160 -9.48 10.25 -11.72
N HIS A 161 -8.72 9.17 -11.62
CA HIS A 161 -7.32 9.14 -12.07
C HIS A 161 -7.17 9.20 -13.60
N LYS A 162 -8.22 8.84 -14.33
CA LYS A 162 -8.26 9.01 -15.77
C LYS A 162 -8.45 10.47 -16.18
N ILE A 163 -9.06 11.31 -15.35
CA ILE A 163 -9.46 12.69 -15.69
C ILE A 163 -8.54 13.71 -15.04
N MET A 164 -8.30 13.60 -13.73
CA MET A 164 -7.74 14.67 -12.92
C MET A 164 -6.22 14.86 -13.03
N PRO A 165 -5.35 13.87 -12.81
CA PRO A 165 -3.90 14.06 -12.88
C PRO A 165 -3.40 14.17 -14.33
N GLU A 166 -2.29 14.84 -14.54
CA GLU A 166 -1.55 14.87 -15.81
C GLU A 166 -0.83 13.55 -16.06
N VAL A 167 -0.27 12.94 -15.00
CA VAL A 167 0.39 11.65 -15.05
C VAL A 167 -0.08 10.77 -13.90
N VAL A 168 -0.25 9.49 -14.18
CA VAL A 168 -0.49 8.45 -13.18
C VAL A 168 0.69 7.49 -13.16
N ILE A 169 1.38 7.39 -12.04
CA ILE A 169 2.39 6.37 -11.79
C ILE A 169 1.67 5.16 -11.22
N SER A 170 1.64 4.07 -12.01
CA SER A 170 0.95 2.82 -11.66
C SER A 170 1.96 1.72 -11.35
N PRO A 171 2.21 1.39 -10.08
CA PRO A 171 3.13 0.32 -9.71
C PRO A 171 2.54 -1.07 -10.02
N CYS A 172 3.39 -2.01 -10.44
CA CYS A 172 3.04 -3.36 -10.89
C CYS A 172 3.87 -4.42 -10.18
N PHE A 173 3.30 -5.62 -9.94
CA PHE A 173 4.03 -6.77 -9.42
C PHE A 173 4.58 -7.67 -10.53
N LEU A 174 3.89 -7.75 -11.67
CA LEU A 174 4.23 -8.69 -12.73
C LEU A 174 5.00 -7.98 -13.84
N SER A 175 6.09 -8.58 -14.29
CA SER A 175 6.91 -8.05 -15.39
C SER A 175 6.10 -7.82 -16.68
N ASN A 176 5.11 -8.66 -16.94
CA ASN A 176 4.22 -8.50 -18.09
C ASN A 176 3.34 -7.25 -17.98
N ASP A 177 2.91 -6.87 -16.77
CA ASP A 177 2.13 -5.65 -16.57
C ASP A 177 2.96 -4.40 -16.80
N ILE A 178 4.24 -4.41 -16.41
CA ILE A 178 5.18 -3.31 -16.67
C ILE A 178 5.39 -3.13 -18.18
N LYS A 179 5.53 -4.22 -18.92
CA LYS A 179 5.74 -4.19 -20.38
C LYS A 179 4.49 -3.80 -21.17
N ASN A 180 3.29 -4.04 -20.62
CA ASN A 180 2.04 -3.68 -21.26
C ASN A 180 1.84 -2.17 -21.18
N ILE A 181 2.05 -1.49 -22.31
CA ILE A 181 1.79 -0.07 -22.41
C ILE A 181 0.29 0.17 -22.19
N SER A 182 -0.03 0.97 -21.19
CA SER A 182 -1.42 1.38 -20.96
C SER A 182 -1.99 2.07 -22.19
N LYS A 183 -3.25 1.78 -22.53
CA LYS A 183 -3.99 2.48 -23.58
C LYS A 183 -4.09 3.99 -23.33
N PHE A 184 -3.87 4.43 -22.10
CA PHE A 184 -3.84 5.83 -21.70
C PHE A 184 -2.41 6.32 -21.58
N LYS A 185 -1.97 7.19 -22.49
CA LYS A 185 -0.59 7.73 -22.54
C LYS A 185 -0.09 8.33 -21.22
N LYS A 186 -0.99 8.83 -20.37
CA LYS A 186 -0.65 9.41 -19.07
C LYS A 186 -0.35 8.38 -17.97
N ILE A 187 -0.66 7.11 -18.16
CA ILE A 187 -0.32 6.07 -17.20
C ILE A 187 1.10 5.58 -17.48
N LYS A 188 1.98 5.75 -16.50
CA LYS A 188 3.36 5.29 -16.50
C LYS A 188 3.46 4.12 -15.52
N ARG A 189 3.71 2.91 -16.02
CA ARG A 189 3.88 1.72 -15.19
C ARG A 189 5.31 1.63 -14.70
N VAL A 190 5.47 1.32 -13.42
CA VAL A 190 6.76 1.14 -12.76
C VAL A 190 6.76 -0.18 -12.01
N GLY A 191 7.93 -0.68 -11.64
CA GLY A 191 8.05 -1.84 -10.76
C GLY A 191 7.50 -1.59 -9.35
N PRO A 192 7.61 -2.59 -8.45
CA PRO A 192 7.22 -2.44 -7.05
C PRO A 192 7.96 -1.26 -6.41
N ILE A 193 7.22 -0.37 -5.75
CA ILE A 193 7.81 0.77 -5.03
C ILE A 193 8.22 0.31 -3.64
N VAL A 194 9.53 0.34 -3.38
CA VAL A 194 10.14 -0.27 -2.19
C VAL A 194 11.08 0.71 -1.49
N ARG A 195 11.00 0.79 -0.16
CA ARG A 195 11.87 1.64 0.68
C ARG A 195 13.34 1.22 0.57
N LEU A 196 14.23 2.19 0.76
CA LEU A 196 15.66 1.93 0.91
C LEU A 196 15.93 1.02 2.11
N GLY A 197 16.90 0.11 1.98
CA GLY A 197 17.28 -0.82 3.04
C GLY A 197 16.53 -2.15 3.05
N ILE A 198 15.44 -2.32 2.30
CA ILE A 198 14.83 -3.64 2.07
C ILE A 198 15.78 -4.45 1.17
N LYS A 199 16.10 -5.67 1.61
CA LYS A 199 17.03 -6.58 0.93
C LYS A 199 16.30 -7.79 0.35
N LYS A 200 16.84 -8.39 -0.70
CA LYS A 200 16.38 -9.69 -1.18
C LYS A 200 16.61 -10.73 -0.07
N ARG A 201 15.62 -11.59 0.15
CA ARG A 201 15.68 -12.65 1.17
C ARG A 201 16.89 -13.57 0.94
N GLN A 202 17.61 -13.86 2.01
CA GLN A 202 18.67 -14.87 2.04
C GLN A 202 18.12 -16.15 2.66
N LYS A 203 18.53 -17.31 2.14
CA LYS A 203 18.15 -18.62 2.70
C LYS A 203 18.73 -18.77 4.09
N LYS A 204 17.91 -19.22 5.04
CA LYS A 204 18.30 -19.53 6.42
C LYS A 204 17.90 -20.95 6.78
N GLU A 205 18.63 -21.59 7.68
CA GLU A 205 18.32 -22.93 8.22
C GLU A 205 17.04 -22.91 9.06
N ASN A 206 16.92 -21.93 9.95
CA ASN A 206 15.74 -21.75 10.80
C ASN A 206 14.79 -20.72 10.19
N LYS A 207 13.61 -21.16 9.81
CA LYS A 207 12.59 -20.29 9.22
C LYS A 207 11.95 -19.38 10.27
N ARG A 208 11.82 -18.12 9.91
CA ARG A 208 11.13 -17.09 10.69
C ARG A 208 10.03 -16.47 9.86
N GLY A 209 8.83 -16.39 10.39
CA GLY A 209 7.69 -15.78 9.73
C GLY A 209 7.27 -14.46 10.34
N ALA A 210 6.49 -13.66 9.61
CA ALA A 210 5.80 -12.51 10.18
C ALA A 210 4.31 -12.57 9.93
N ILE A 211 3.53 -11.95 10.82
CA ILE A 211 2.09 -11.71 10.65
C ILE A 211 1.85 -10.20 10.70
N MET A 212 1.41 -9.63 9.56
CA MET A 212 1.11 -8.21 9.38
C MET A 212 -0.35 -8.02 8.95
N LEU A 213 -1.30 -8.38 9.81
CA LEU A 213 -2.74 -8.35 9.52
C LEU A 213 -3.46 -7.10 10.02
N SER A 214 -2.76 -6.02 10.29
CA SER A 214 -3.40 -4.77 10.63
C SER A 214 -2.49 -3.55 10.50
N GLY A 215 -2.98 -2.55 9.87
CA GLY A 215 -2.43 -1.20 9.84
C GLY A 215 -3.54 -0.16 9.86
N SER A 216 -4.80 -0.59 9.71
CA SER A 216 -5.97 0.27 9.67
C SER A 216 -7.08 -0.26 10.59
N ASN A 217 -8.16 0.51 10.74
CA ASN A 217 -9.38 0.09 11.44
C ASN A 217 -10.07 -1.15 10.80
N PHE A 218 -9.53 -1.66 9.70
CA PHE A 218 -10.02 -2.79 8.91
C PHE A 218 -9.14 -4.04 9.04
N GLY A 219 -8.46 -4.23 10.18
CA GLY A 219 -7.57 -5.38 10.38
C GLY A 219 -8.33 -6.69 10.62
N VAL A 220 -7.69 -7.81 10.27
CA VAL A 220 -8.16 -9.16 10.60
C VAL A 220 -7.64 -9.55 11.98
N GLU A 221 -8.47 -10.16 12.85
CA GLU A 221 -8.01 -10.68 14.12
C GLU A 221 -7.01 -11.84 13.93
N ILE A 222 -6.00 -11.88 14.78
CA ILE A 222 -5.01 -12.97 14.79
C ILE A 222 -5.51 -14.07 15.69
N ASN A 223 -5.89 -15.20 15.09
CA ASN A 223 -6.30 -16.41 15.78
C ASN A 223 -5.31 -17.53 15.47
N LEU A 224 -4.27 -17.69 16.29
CA LEU A 224 -3.39 -18.85 16.24
C LEU A 224 -3.88 -19.87 17.29
N LYS A 225 -4.30 -21.05 16.85
CA LYS A 225 -4.93 -22.05 17.73
C LYS A 225 -3.91 -22.78 18.59
N ASP A 226 -2.81 -23.29 18.04
CA ASP A 226 -1.74 -23.95 18.79
C ASP A 226 -0.38 -23.81 18.13
N ASN A 227 0.65 -23.63 18.94
CA ASN A 227 2.00 -23.39 18.45
C ASN A 227 2.89 -24.64 18.60
N ASN A 228 2.56 -25.71 17.89
CA ASN A 228 3.50 -26.82 17.61
C ASN A 228 4.42 -26.47 16.42
N GLN A 229 4.56 -25.17 16.09
CA GLN A 229 5.28 -24.74 14.92
C GLN A 229 6.78 -24.70 15.20
N LYS A 230 7.55 -25.29 14.28
CA LYS A 230 9.03 -25.35 14.33
C LYS A 230 9.71 -24.05 13.86
N PHE A 231 9.04 -22.89 13.95
CA PHE A 231 9.57 -21.61 13.49
C PHE A 231 9.11 -20.45 14.38
N GLU A 232 9.87 -19.38 14.39
CA GLU A 232 9.54 -18.15 15.09
C GLU A 232 8.57 -17.27 14.29
N LEU A 233 7.69 -16.55 14.99
CA LEU A 233 6.71 -15.63 14.40
C LEU A 233 6.80 -14.24 15.02
N ASP A 234 6.96 -13.25 14.17
CA ASP A 234 6.88 -11.84 14.52
C ASP A 234 5.48 -11.29 14.20
N ILE A 235 4.82 -10.69 15.19
CA ILE A 235 3.50 -10.08 15.02
C ILE A 235 3.61 -8.57 15.08
N ILE A 236 3.23 -7.92 13.96
CA ILE A 236 3.34 -6.48 13.78
C ILE A 236 1.95 -5.84 13.74
N GLY A 237 1.83 -4.64 14.31
CA GLY A 237 0.62 -3.81 14.24
C GLY A 237 -0.42 -4.14 15.30
N ARG A 238 -0.16 -5.09 16.18
CA ARG A 238 -1.04 -5.51 17.26
C ARG A 238 -0.31 -5.56 18.60
N ASN A 239 -1.01 -5.18 19.67
CA ASN A 239 -0.55 -5.43 21.02
C ASN A 239 -0.74 -6.91 21.37
N LYS A 240 0.07 -7.39 22.29
CA LYS A 240 0.01 -8.78 22.78
C LYS A 240 -1.32 -9.01 23.53
N PRO A 241 -2.16 -9.96 23.09
CA PRO A 241 -3.35 -10.35 23.85
C PRO A 241 -2.96 -11.12 25.12
N ASP A 242 -3.71 -10.96 26.21
CA ASP A 242 -3.43 -11.61 27.50
C ASP A 242 -3.31 -13.14 27.39
N LYS A 243 -4.15 -13.77 26.57
CA LYS A 243 -4.12 -15.22 26.28
C LYS A 243 -2.82 -15.71 25.63
N TRP A 244 -1.90 -14.83 25.25
CA TRP A 244 -0.66 -15.15 24.52
C TRP A 244 0.59 -14.93 25.35
N ILE A 245 0.46 -14.63 26.67
CA ILE A 245 1.56 -14.24 27.55
C ILE A 245 2.72 -15.26 27.53
N ASN A 246 2.43 -16.55 27.39
CA ASN A 246 3.40 -17.67 27.52
C ASN A 246 3.65 -18.42 26.19
N LYS A 247 3.26 -17.92 25.01
CA LYS A 247 3.57 -18.63 23.76
C LYS A 247 5.03 -18.45 23.36
N LYS A 248 5.82 -19.54 23.45
CA LYS A 248 7.21 -19.56 22.99
C LYS A 248 7.30 -19.36 21.47
N GLY A 249 8.33 -18.66 21.02
CA GLY A 249 8.59 -18.42 19.58
C GLY A 249 7.64 -17.43 18.92
N VAL A 250 6.86 -16.64 19.69
CA VAL A 250 6.00 -15.58 19.17
C VAL A 250 6.39 -14.24 19.78
N HIS A 251 6.78 -13.29 18.91
CA HIS A 251 7.27 -11.97 19.28
C HIS A 251 6.28 -10.88 18.86
N PHE A 252 5.80 -10.07 19.80
CA PHE A 252 4.87 -8.98 19.52
C PHE A 252 5.62 -7.65 19.48
N HIS A 253 5.53 -6.93 18.35
CA HIS A 253 6.19 -5.65 18.14
C HIS A 253 5.27 -4.44 18.27
N GLY A 254 3.96 -4.66 18.43
CA GLY A 254 2.99 -3.56 18.44
C GLY A 254 3.00 -2.79 17.11
N LYS A 255 2.64 -1.50 17.18
CA LYS A 255 2.67 -0.61 16.02
C LYS A 255 4.07 0.00 15.89
N ILE A 256 4.76 -0.27 14.80
CA ILE A 256 6.12 0.21 14.53
C ILE A 256 6.16 1.10 13.29
N LYS A 257 6.98 2.16 13.32
CA LYS A 257 7.18 3.08 12.19
C LYS A 257 8.08 2.50 11.11
N ASN A 258 9.08 1.72 11.53
CA ASN A 258 10.06 1.12 10.64
C ASN A 258 10.18 -0.38 10.90
N ASN A 259 9.74 -1.17 9.95
CA ASN A 259 9.80 -2.64 9.99
C ASN A 259 10.84 -3.23 9.01
N ILE A 260 11.75 -2.42 8.46
CA ILE A 260 12.73 -2.85 7.45
C ILE A 260 13.62 -3.97 7.98
N GLU A 261 14.17 -3.80 9.18
CA GLU A 261 15.03 -4.81 9.79
C GLU A 261 14.30 -6.14 9.98
N LEU A 262 13.05 -6.08 10.42
CA LEU A 262 12.21 -7.26 10.59
C LEU A 262 11.95 -7.94 9.23
N LEU A 263 11.56 -7.18 8.20
CA LEU A 263 11.34 -7.73 6.86
C LEU A 263 12.60 -8.37 6.26
N ASN A 264 13.78 -7.84 6.55
CA ASN A 264 15.04 -8.43 6.10
C ASN A 264 15.40 -9.73 6.82
N ASN A 265 14.70 -10.06 7.92
CA ASN A 265 14.98 -11.23 8.76
C ASN A 265 13.93 -12.33 8.67
N ILE A 266 12.87 -12.17 7.90
CA ILE A 266 11.81 -13.18 7.76
C ILE A 266 11.95 -13.98 6.47
N ASP A 267 11.40 -15.19 6.48
CA ASP A 267 11.37 -16.12 5.34
C ASP A 267 10.00 -16.16 4.66
N PHE A 268 8.91 -15.90 5.39
CA PHE A 268 7.55 -15.81 4.86
C PHE A 268 6.72 -14.79 5.63
N CYS A 269 5.61 -14.34 5.03
CA CYS A 269 4.74 -13.36 5.67
C CYS A 269 3.26 -13.68 5.47
N VAL A 270 2.48 -13.60 6.55
CA VAL A 270 1.01 -13.50 6.48
C VAL A 270 0.64 -12.03 6.50
N VAL A 271 -0.01 -11.56 5.45
CA VAL A 271 -0.22 -10.12 5.21
C VAL A 271 -1.60 -9.82 4.64
N ASN A 272 -2.15 -8.65 4.91
CA ASN A 272 -3.33 -8.17 4.17
C ASN A 272 -2.97 -7.84 2.71
N GLY A 273 -4.00 -7.77 1.83
CA GLY A 273 -3.81 -7.48 0.41
C GLY A 273 -3.50 -6.03 0.06
N GLY A 274 -2.93 -5.25 1.01
CA GLY A 274 -2.53 -3.86 0.77
C GLY A 274 -1.31 -3.76 -0.14
N TYR A 275 -1.41 -2.96 -1.21
CA TYR A 275 -0.43 -2.95 -2.30
C TYR A 275 1.01 -2.69 -1.84
N SER A 276 1.25 -1.70 -0.95
CA SER A 276 2.60 -1.31 -0.51
C SER A 276 3.32 -2.43 0.24
N ALA A 277 2.63 -3.14 1.13
CA ALA A 277 3.21 -4.27 1.86
C ALA A 277 3.53 -5.43 0.92
N LEU A 278 2.62 -5.73 -0.02
CA LEU A 278 2.85 -6.76 -1.03
C LEU A 278 4.03 -6.40 -1.94
N SER A 279 4.21 -5.12 -2.30
CA SER A 279 5.34 -4.64 -3.12
C SER A 279 6.68 -4.92 -2.44
N GLU A 280 6.81 -4.59 -1.16
CA GLU A 280 8.05 -4.81 -0.41
C GLU A 280 8.38 -6.30 -0.26
N LEU A 281 7.37 -7.11 0.09
CA LEU A 281 7.53 -8.56 0.22
C LEU A 281 7.84 -9.22 -1.13
N TYR A 282 7.14 -8.82 -2.19
CA TYR A 282 7.37 -9.34 -3.54
C TYR A 282 8.79 -9.04 -4.01
N TRP A 283 9.21 -7.77 -3.91
CA TRP A 283 10.55 -7.36 -4.30
C TRP A 283 11.63 -8.06 -3.47
N ALA A 284 11.41 -8.24 -2.15
CA ALA A 284 12.30 -8.96 -1.26
C ALA A 284 12.33 -10.48 -1.52
N LYS A 285 11.50 -11.03 -2.41
CA LYS A 285 11.33 -12.45 -2.70
C LYS A 285 10.89 -13.25 -1.47
N ILE A 286 9.99 -12.69 -0.67
CA ILE A 286 9.42 -13.33 0.52
C ILE A 286 8.08 -13.97 0.16
N PRO A 287 7.93 -15.31 0.22
CA PRO A 287 6.65 -15.99 0.01
C PRO A 287 5.56 -15.49 0.94
N MET A 288 4.34 -15.32 0.40
CA MET A 288 3.25 -14.66 1.10
C MET A 288 2.01 -15.53 1.26
N ILE A 289 1.34 -15.38 2.41
CA ILE A 289 -0.05 -15.77 2.60
C ILE A 289 -0.86 -14.49 2.68
N VAL A 290 -1.63 -14.21 1.64
CA VAL A 290 -2.38 -12.96 1.55
C VAL A 290 -3.79 -13.18 2.06
N VAL A 291 -4.18 -12.41 3.08
CA VAL A 291 -5.51 -12.43 3.70
C VAL A 291 -6.22 -11.11 3.39
N PRO A 292 -6.95 -11.01 2.26
CA PRO A 292 -7.64 -9.78 1.90
C PRO A 292 -8.67 -9.37 2.95
N VAL A 293 -8.78 -8.08 3.22
CA VAL A 293 -9.85 -7.55 4.06
C VAL A 293 -11.21 -7.89 3.41
N PRO A 294 -12.17 -8.43 4.16
CA PRO A 294 -13.48 -8.77 3.61
C PRO A 294 -14.17 -7.59 2.92
N ASN A 295 -14.78 -7.84 1.79
CA ASN A 295 -15.50 -6.87 0.95
C ASN A 295 -14.60 -5.80 0.29
N HIS A 296 -13.29 -6.02 0.20
CA HIS A 296 -12.33 -5.08 -0.39
C HIS A 296 -11.84 -5.60 -1.75
N ALA A 297 -12.33 -5.01 -2.83
CA ALA A 297 -12.04 -5.47 -4.19
C ALA A 297 -10.57 -5.28 -4.59
N GLU A 298 -9.96 -4.13 -4.27
CA GLU A 298 -8.55 -3.89 -4.53
C GLU A 298 -7.68 -4.95 -3.83
N GLN A 299 -7.88 -5.18 -2.53
CA GLN A 299 -7.06 -6.16 -1.80
C GLN A 299 -7.24 -7.59 -2.32
N TRP A 300 -8.45 -7.91 -2.77
CA TRP A 300 -8.72 -9.21 -3.37
C TRP A 300 -8.02 -9.36 -4.73
N THR A 301 -8.05 -8.31 -5.59
CA THR A 301 -7.35 -8.35 -6.88
C THR A 301 -5.84 -8.39 -6.71
N ASN A 302 -5.28 -7.66 -5.75
CA ASN A 302 -3.86 -7.72 -5.41
C ASN A 302 -3.44 -9.13 -4.96
N ALA A 303 -4.25 -9.76 -4.08
CA ALA A 303 -4.02 -11.15 -3.64
C ALA A 303 -4.06 -12.12 -4.82
N LYS A 304 -4.98 -11.92 -5.79
CA LYS A 304 -5.04 -12.73 -7.01
C LYS A 304 -3.83 -12.57 -7.91
N GLN A 305 -3.26 -11.39 -8.02
CA GLN A 305 -2.00 -11.18 -8.74
C GLN A 305 -0.86 -11.97 -8.10
N ILE A 306 -0.74 -11.96 -6.77
CA ILE A 306 0.26 -12.75 -6.03
C ILE A 306 0.03 -14.26 -6.22
N GLU A 307 -1.21 -14.73 -6.19
CA GLU A 307 -1.53 -16.15 -6.44
C GLU A 307 -1.20 -16.55 -7.88
N LEU A 308 -1.53 -15.71 -8.87
CA LEU A 308 -1.23 -15.96 -10.29
C LEU A 308 0.27 -15.95 -10.60
N SER A 309 1.05 -15.14 -9.88
CA SER A 309 2.52 -15.18 -9.98
C SER A 309 3.12 -16.46 -9.38
N GLY A 310 2.34 -17.21 -8.60
CA GLY A 310 2.80 -18.38 -7.85
C GLY A 310 3.75 -18.05 -6.69
N THR A 311 3.83 -16.78 -6.27
CA THR A 311 4.72 -16.33 -5.18
C THR A 311 4.03 -16.28 -3.82
N GLY A 312 2.73 -16.60 -3.77
CA GLY A 312 1.97 -16.67 -2.54
C GLY A 312 0.66 -17.43 -2.68
N ILE A 313 -0.05 -17.52 -1.56
CA ILE A 313 -1.32 -18.23 -1.42
C ILE A 313 -2.36 -17.26 -0.87
N ILE A 314 -3.59 -17.32 -1.38
CA ILE A 314 -4.71 -16.59 -0.79
C ILE A 314 -5.30 -17.40 0.37
N SER A 315 -5.61 -16.72 1.46
CA SER A 315 -6.30 -17.29 2.60
C SER A 315 -7.41 -16.36 3.09
N ASP A 316 -8.29 -16.90 3.91
CA ASP A 316 -9.17 -16.12 4.78
C ASP A 316 -8.60 -16.04 6.20
N LYS A 317 -9.31 -15.28 7.05
CA LYS A 317 -8.91 -15.02 8.43
C LYS A 317 -8.91 -16.27 9.34
N ASP A 318 -9.63 -17.32 8.97
CA ASP A 318 -9.82 -18.52 9.79
C ASP A 318 -8.91 -19.68 9.37
N ASN A 319 -8.33 -19.61 8.16
CA ASN A 319 -7.57 -20.69 7.54
C ASN A 319 -6.07 -20.39 7.29
N TYR A 320 -5.59 -19.16 7.54
CA TYR A 320 -4.20 -18.79 7.20
C TYR A 320 -3.16 -19.64 7.96
N GLU A 321 -3.47 -20.16 9.13
CA GLU A 321 -2.59 -21.04 9.89
C GLU A 321 -2.32 -22.39 9.16
N LYS A 322 -3.37 -22.97 8.57
CA LYS A 322 -3.22 -24.15 7.71
C LYS A 322 -2.40 -23.81 6.46
N LYS A 323 -2.57 -22.58 5.91
CA LYS A 323 -1.81 -22.11 4.76
C LYS A 323 -0.33 -21.89 5.07
N ILE A 324 0.05 -21.55 6.30
CA ILE A 324 1.44 -21.53 6.73
C ILE A 324 2.07 -22.93 6.59
N THR A 325 1.38 -23.97 7.01
CA THR A 325 1.84 -25.36 6.86
C THR A 325 1.97 -25.76 5.40
N GLU A 326 0.99 -25.42 4.56
CA GLU A 326 1.00 -25.65 3.12
C GLU A 326 2.18 -24.94 2.44
N LEU A 327 2.36 -23.65 2.72
CA LEU A 327 3.46 -22.86 2.18
C LEU A 327 4.83 -23.44 2.57
N ASN A 328 4.99 -23.86 3.83
CA ASN A 328 6.24 -24.43 4.30
C ASN A 328 6.55 -25.78 3.68
N LYS A 329 5.54 -26.60 3.36
CA LYS A 329 5.70 -27.89 2.67
C LYS A 329 6.24 -27.69 1.25
N ASP A 330 5.70 -26.68 0.53
CA ASP A 330 6.01 -26.43 -0.88
C ASP A 330 6.93 -25.21 -1.08
N PHE A 331 7.69 -24.83 -0.05
CA PHE A 331 8.43 -23.57 0.01
C PHE A 331 9.35 -23.33 -1.20
N LYS A 332 10.05 -24.36 -1.65
CA LYS A 332 10.94 -24.32 -2.81
C LYS A 332 10.21 -23.91 -4.09
N LYS A 333 8.96 -24.35 -4.28
CA LYS A 333 8.13 -23.95 -5.42
C LYS A 333 7.88 -22.46 -5.47
N PHE A 334 7.63 -21.81 -4.33
CA PHE A 334 7.44 -20.35 -4.27
C PHE A 334 8.72 -19.60 -4.57
N GLU A 335 9.88 -20.09 -4.07
CA GLU A 335 11.20 -19.54 -4.43
C GLU A 335 11.46 -19.58 -5.93
N ASP A 336 11.25 -20.74 -6.55
CA ASP A 336 11.49 -20.94 -8.00
C ASP A 336 10.57 -20.06 -8.86
N ASN A 337 9.37 -19.72 -8.37
CA ASN A 337 8.47 -18.82 -9.08
C ASN A 337 8.91 -17.35 -9.04
N TYR A 338 9.59 -16.92 -7.98
CA TYR A 338 10.24 -15.60 -7.97
C TYR A 338 11.35 -15.50 -9.02
N ASP A 339 12.10 -16.57 -9.24
CA ASP A 339 13.18 -16.58 -10.23
C ASP A 339 12.65 -16.55 -11.69
N LYS A 340 11.40 -16.97 -11.91
CA LYS A 340 10.72 -16.86 -13.21
C LYS A 340 10.11 -15.47 -13.47
N ASN A 341 9.79 -14.73 -12.42
CA ASN A 341 9.13 -13.43 -12.47
C ASN A 341 10.07 -12.33 -11.98
N VAL A 342 11.26 -12.23 -12.58
CA VAL A 342 12.29 -11.29 -12.13
C VAL A 342 11.85 -9.85 -12.39
N ILE A 343 11.75 -9.06 -11.32
CA ILE A 343 11.70 -7.61 -11.34
C ILE A 343 12.84 -7.13 -10.45
N ASP A 344 13.91 -6.65 -11.08
CA ASP A 344 15.10 -6.19 -10.37
C ASP A 344 15.06 -4.69 -10.07
N ASP A 345 14.35 -3.93 -10.91
CA ASP A 345 14.23 -2.48 -10.76
C ASP A 345 13.27 -2.13 -9.62
N ASN A 346 13.68 -1.16 -8.82
CA ASN A 346 12.82 -0.59 -7.78
C ASN A 346 12.00 0.54 -8.36
N GLY A 347 10.69 0.36 -8.46
CA GLY A 347 9.79 1.36 -9.02
C GLY A 347 9.80 2.73 -8.32
N ALA A 348 10.44 2.85 -7.15
CA ALA A 348 10.63 4.15 -6.51
C ALA A 348 11.65 5.03 -7.26
N ASP A 349 12.65 4.42 -7.89
CA ASP A 349 13.65 5.15 -8.68
C ASP A 349 13.04 5.67 -9.98
N ASP A 350 12.23 4.83 -10.67
CA ASP A 350 11.46 5.25 -11.86
C ASP A 350 10.44 6.33 -11.52
N ALA A 351 9.72 6.17 -10.41
CA ALA A 351 8.73 7.15 -9.95
C ALA A 351 9.38 8.51 -9.66
N ALA A 352 10.53 8.52 -8.98
CA ALA A 352 11.29 9.73 -8.72
C ALA A 352 11.76 10.41 -10.03
N SER A 353 12.27 9.62 -10.98
CA SER A 353 12.65 10.10 -12.31
C SER A 353 11.48 10.73 -13.06
N ILE A 354 10.29 10.09 -13.07
CA ILE A 354 9.09 10.64 -13.68
C ILE A 354 8.72 11.98 -13.06
N ILE A 355 8.76 12.10 -11.74
CA ILE A 355 8.38 13.31 -10.99
C ILE A 355 9.32 14.50 -11.30
N VAL A 356 10.62 14.26 -11.42
CA VAL A 356 11.56 15.37 -11.69
C VAL A 356 11.61 15.80 -13.15
N ASN A 357 11.13 14.97 -14.08
CA ASN A 357 11.13 15.26 -15.52
C ASN A 357 9.83 15.88 -16.05
N ILE A 358 8.87 16.12 -15.18
CA ILE A 358 7.65 16.91 -15.48
C ILE A 358 7.90 18.39 -15.18
#